data_ecf8dab833607215a1543bed66d1c969
#
_entry.id   ecf8dab833607215a1543bed66d1c969
#
_cell.length_a   1.000
_cell.length_b   1.000
_cell.length_c   1.000
_cell.angle_alpha   90.00
_cell.angle_beta   90.00
_cell.angle_gamma   90.00
#
_symmetry.space_group_name_H-M   'P 1'
#
loop_
_entity.id
_entity.type
_entity.pdbx_description
1 polymer ?
#
loop_
_entity_poly.entity_id
_entity_poly.type
_entity_poly.pdbx_seq_one_letter_code
_entity_poly.pdbx_strand_id
1 'polypeptide(L)'
;MADFALRIRRFDPESGDPAYWADYDVDLPPERSVLDGILQVKDREDASIAIRCSCRAAICGSCGVRINGRSALACNARIGDAAERARNGAITVEPMGNMPVIKDLVTDMEAVHWKKVRRVVPWLLPAEEPPEGQEYIVPAEAMLDVTQAMACIHCGVCVSACLSLEVDPDFIGPAALAKAYRFVGDPRDGEHEARLKDLAEDPHGIYDCTHCFACVEVCPKDVAPMDQIMRLRRRATNDFGIKDSNNGYGHEKAFATIIEKWGTLHEAQLLPRSFGDGSLVKGQLRPSGAKQLTESLPTAMRGVMSGKVSPRKALLHPKLPDQKQVRRIFREIESQDERIELNLYIIGEMAGEEEGAMAEGSQEA
;
A
#
# COMPACT_ATOMS: atom_id res chain seq x y z
N MET A 1 14.61 -14.98 31.81
CA MET A 1 13.34 -15.37 31.19
C MET A 1 12.30 -14.44 31.78
N ALA A 2 11.33 -14.06 31.03
CA ALA A 2 10.24 -13.19 31.45
C ALA A 2 8.92 -13.81 31.03
N ASP A 3 7.91 -13.71 31.92
CA ASP A 3 6.58 -14.21 31.66
C ASP A 3 5.81 -13.23 30.75
N PHE A 4 5.23 -13.74 29.65
CA PHE A 4 4.40 -12.99 28.74
C PHE A 4 3.04 -13.66 28.60
N ALA A 5 1.95 -12.87 28.64
CA ALA A 5 0.63 -13.36 28.36
C ALA A 5 0.33 -13.21 26.85
N LEU A 6 -0.01 -14.31 26.19
CA LEU A 6 -0.48 -14.35 24.81
C LEU A 6 -2.00 -14.59 24.78
N ARG A 7 -2.71 -13.77 24.03
CA ARG A 7 -4.14 -13.93 23.78
C ARG A 7 -4.36 -14.21 22.30
N ILE A 8 -4.64 -15.48 21.98
CA ILE A 8 -4.69 -15.97 20.60
C ILE A 8 -6.14 -16.13 20.16
N ARG A 9 -6.46 -15.59 18.96
CA ARG A 9 -7.76 -15.78 18.33
C ARG A 9 -7.84 -17.19 17.79
N ARG A 10 -8.83 -17.98 18.29
CA ARG A 10 -9.05 -19.37 17.93
C ARG A 10 -10.31 -19.50 17.08
N PHE A 11 -10.25 -20.35 16.09
CA PHE A 11 -11.37 -20.72 15.22
C PHE A 11 -11.16 -22.12 14.65
N ASP A 12 -12.13 -23.01 14.86
CA ASP A 12 -12.15 -24.33 14.25
C ASP A 12 -13.40 -24.46 13.37
N PRO A 13 -13.24 -24.57 12.03
CA PRO A 13 -14.39 -24.67 11.12
C PRO A 13 -15.20 -25.97 11.32
N GLU A 14 -14.60 -27.00 11.91
CA GLU A 14 -15.26 -28.30 12.13
C GLU A 14 -16.12 -28.32 13.40
N SER A 15 -15.85 -27.43 14.37
CA SER A 15 -16.64 -27.38 15.62
C SER A 15 -18.03 -26.77 15.42
N GLY A 16 -18.20 -25.89 14.43
CA GLY A 16 -19.39 -25.08 14.25
C GLY A 16 -19.51 -23.92 15.25
N ASP A 17 -18.55 -23.75 16.16
CA ASP A 17 -18.54 -22.69 17.16
C ASP A 17 -18.01 -21.37 16.58
N PRO A 18 -18.46 -20.21 17.11
CA PRO A 18 -17.89 -18.93 16.73
C PRO A 18 -16.43 -18.80 17.19
N ALA A 19 -15.65 -17.98 16.49
CA ALA A 19 -14.27 -17.69 16.87
C ALA A 19 -14.20 -17.08 18.29
N TYR A 20 -13.26 -17.56 19.11
CA TYR A 20 -13.09 -17.17 20.51
C TYR A 20 -11.64 -16.76 20.81
N TRP A 21 -11.40 -16.22 21.99
CA TRP A 21 -10.06 -15.90 22.50
C TRP A 21 -9.62 -16.91 23.52
N ALA A 22 -8.37 -17.38 23.42
CA ALA A 22 -7.72 -18.23 24.40
C ALA A 22 -6.48 -17.53 24.94
N ASP A 23 -6.29 -17.60 26.24
CA ASP A 23 -5.19 -16.97 26.94
C ASP A 23 -4.15 -18.04 27.34
N TYR A 24 -2.86 -17.72 27.14
CA TYR A 24 -1.73 -18.61 27.39
C TYR A 24 -0.59 -17.80 28.01
N ASP A 25 0.19 -18.43 28.91
CA ASP A 25 1.38 -17.84 29.48
C ASP A 25 2.64 -18.50 28.90
N VAL A 26 3.62 -17.69 28.51
CA VAL A 26 4.89 -18.16 27.96
C VAL A 26 6.07 -17.53 28.66
N ASP A 27 7.08 -18.35 28.99
CA ASP A 27 8.33 -17.91 29.62
C ASP A 27 9.45 -17.93 28.56
N LEU A 28 9.80 -16.75 28.07
CA LEU A 28 10.80 -16.57 27.02
C LEU A 28 11.69 -15.32 27.29
N PRO A 29 12.92 -15.30 26.78
CA PRO A 29 13.67 -14.05 26.66
C PRO A 29 12.94 -13.01 25.80
N PRO A 30 12.96 -11.71 26.16
CA PRO A 30 12.23 -10.65 25.45
C PRO A 30 12.69 -10.44 24.00
N GLU A 31 13.91 -10.89 23.66
CA GLU A 31 14.48 -10.85 22.29
C GLU A 31 13.89 -11.92 21.36
N ARG A 32 13.21 -12.94 21.91
CA ARG A 32 12.57 -13.98 21.11
C ARG A 32 11.37 -13.42 20.37
N SER A 33 10.97 -14.13 19.34
CA SER A 33 9.83 -13.70 18.51
C SER A 33 8.49 -14.10 19.10
N VAL A 34 7.44 -13.38 18.72
CA VAL A 34 6.05 -13.78 19.02
C VAL A 34 5.75 -15.18 18.45
N LEU A 35 6.36 -15.56 17.31
CA LEU A 35 6.25 -16.91 16.75
C LEU A 35 6.82 -17.96 17.73
N ASP A 36 7.94 -17.70 18.37
CA ASP A 36 8.51 -18.62 19.37
C ASP A 36 7.55 -18.83 20.53
N GLY A 37 6.85 -17.76 20.96
CA GLY A 37 5.80 -17.86 21.99
C GLY A 37 4.65 -18.75 21.55
N ILE A 38 4.12 -18.54 20.32
CA ILE A 38 3.03 -19.35 19.77
C ILE A 38 3.45 -20.83 19.65
N LEU A 39 4.68 -21.08 19.21
CA LEU A 39 5.21 -22.44 19.08
C LEU A 39 5.43 -23.10 20.46
N GLN A 40 5.87 -22.33 21.48
CA GLN A 40 5.97 -22.85 22.84
C GLN A 40 4.59 -23.30 23.39
N VAL A 41 3.54 -22.49 23.19
CA VAL A 41 2.17 -22.88 23.54
C VAL A 41 1.76 -24.14 22.80
N LYS A 42 2.00 -24.19 21.48
CA LYS A 42 1.66 -25.34 20.64
C LYS A 42 2.34 -26.62 21.11
N ASP A 43 3.59 -26.54 21.50
CA ASP A 43 4.40 -27.70 21.89
C ASP A 43 4.11 -28.18 23.32
N ARG A 44 3.67 -27.30 24.24
CA ARG A 44 3.55 -27.61 25.66
C ARG A 44 2.12 -27.69 26.19
N GLU A 45 1.20 -26.90 25.60
CA GLU A 45 -0.14 -26.73 26.16
C GLU A 45 -1.24 -27.11 25.19
N ASP A 46 -1.19 -26.58 23.96
CA ASP A 46 -2.29 -26.72 22.99
C ASP A 46 -1.78 -27.00 21.57
N ALA A 47 -1.55 -28.28 21.29
CA ALA A 47 -1.11 -28.75 19.97
C ALA A 47 -2.09 -28.47 18.83
N SER A 48 -3.33 -28.09 19.12
CA SER A 48 -4.37 -27.83 18.13
C SER A 48 -4.22 -26.48 17.43
N ILE A 49 -3.37 -25.55 17.95
CA ILE A 49 -3.16 -24.25 17.35
C ILE A 49 -2.61 -24.37 15.93
N ALA A 50 -3.33 -23.77 15.00
CA ALA A 50 -2.92 -23.72 13.60
C ALA A 50 -2.21 -22.38 13.27
N ILE A 51 -0.95 -22.48 12.85
CA ILE A 51 -0.15 -21.36 12.33
C ILE A 51 0.77 -21.85 11.20
N ARG A 52 0.95 -21.03 10.16
CA ARG A 52 1.96 -21.29 9.13
C ARG A 52 3.30 -20.70 9.54
N CYS A 53 4.35 -21.50 9.49
CA CYS A 53 5.72 -21.03 9.67
C CYS A 53 6.69 -21.94 8.92
N SER A 54 7.83 -21.37 8.49
CA SER A 54 8.88 -22.12 7.79
C SER A 54 10.26 -21.55 8.14
N CYS A 55 10.74 -20.48 7.50
CA CYS A 55 12.11 -19.99 7.60
C CYS A 55 12.48 -19.40 8.97
N ARG A 56 11.55 -18.89 9.75
CA ARG A 56 11.73 -18.18 11.03
C ARG A 56 12.68 -16.96 10.95
N ALA A 57 12.92 -16.43 9.75
CA ALA A 57 13.94 -15.41 9.48
C ALA A 57 13.40 -14.28 8.58
N ALA A 58 12.09 -14.02 8.60
CA ALA A 58 11.41 -12.98 7.81
C ALA A 58 11.67 -13.05 6.28
N ILE A 59 11.90 -14.26 5.71
CA ILE A 59 12.20 -14.47 4.30
C ILE A 59 11.02 -15.10 3.54
N CYS A 60 10.37 -16.14 4.10
CA CYS A 60 9.33 -16.89 3.38
C CYS A 60 7.94 -16.27 3.43
N GLY A 61 7.67 -15.32 4.34
CA GLY A 61 6.37 -14.64 4.46
C GLY A 61 5.23 -15.46 5.07
N SER A 62 5.42 -16.76 5.39
CA SER A 62 4.30 -17.65 5.77
C SER A 62 3.69 -17.37 7.14
N CYS A 63 4.41 -16.75 8.07
CA CYS A 63 3.93 -16.49 9.44
C CYS A 63 3.23 -15.14 9.62
N GLY A 64 2.54 -14.64 8.58
CA GLY A 64 1.78 -13.41 8.65
C GLY A 64 0.60 -13.51 9.61
N VAL A 65 0.48 -12.57 10.54
CA VAL A 65 -0.59 -12.46 11.54
C VAL A 65 -0.83 -10.99 11.89
N ARG A 66 -1.84 -10.70 12.72
CA ARG A 66 -1.97 -9.40 13.40
C ARG A 66 -1.58 -9.54 14.85
N ILE A 67 -0.65 -8.71 15.29
CA ILE A 67 -0.15 -8.63 16.67
C ILE A 67 -0.57 -7.28 17.25
N ASN A 68 -1.33 -7.29 18.32
CA ASN A 68 -1.92 -6.08 18.91
C ASN A 68 -2.69 -5.22 17.88
N GLY A 69 -3.40 -5.89 16.95
CA GLY A 69 -4.14 -5.26 15.87
C GLY A 69 -3.30 -4.80 14.67
N ARG A 70 -1.96 -4.90 14.71
CA ARG A 70 -1.07 -4.52 13.60
C ARG A 70 -0.59 -5.76 12.84
N SER A 71 -0.72 -5.74 11.53
CA SER A 71 -0.23 -6.82 10.67
C SER A 71 1.30 -6.91 10.67
N ALA A 72 1.83 -8.10 10.86
CA ALA A 72 3.28 -8.36 10.93
C ALA A 72 3.62 -9.82 10.62
N LEU A 73 4.91 -10.10 10.42
CA LEU A 73 5.43 -11.48 10.45
C LEU A 73 5.74 -11.87 11.89
N ALA A 74 5.09 -12.89 12.42
CA ALA A 74 5.27 -13.34 13.81
C ALA A 74 6.74 -13.67 14.16
N CYS A 75 7.52 -14.16 13.19
CA CYS A 75 8.94 -14.45 13.38
C CYS A 75 9.84 -13.21 13.41
N ASN A 76 9.34 -12.05 12.99
CA ASN A 76 10.07 -10.78 12.96
C ASN A 76 9.65 -9.81 14.09
N ALA A 77 8.56 -10.11 14.79
CA ALA A 77 8.07 -9.33 15.91
C ALA A 77 8.68 -9.85 17.22
N ARG A 78 9.48 -9.03 17.92
CA ARG A 78 10.02 -9.37 19.23
C ARG A 78 8.90 -9.42 20.26
N ILE A 79 8.91 -10.42 21.13
CA ILE A 79 7.86 -10.61 22.12
C ILE A 79 7.87 -9.50 23.18
N GLY A 80 9.06 -9.04 23.58
CA GLY A 80 9.23 -7.90 24.50
C GLY A 80 8.60 -6.62 23.97
N ASP A 81 8.93 -6.24 22.71
CA ASP A 81 8.38 -5.05 22.07
C ASP A 81 6.84 -5.15 21.89
N ALA A 82 6.33 -6.37 21.64
CA ALA A 82 4.90 -6.61 21.54
C ALA A 82 4.21 -6.47 22.92
N ALA A 83 4.84 -6.92 23.98
CA ALA A 83 4.31 -6.78 25.35
C ALA A 83 4.25 -5.33 25.80
N GLU A 84 5.26 -4.51 25.52
CA GLU A 84 5.25 -3.07 25.82
C GLU A 84 4.11 -2.32 25.13
N ARG A 85 3.70 -2.78 23.94
CA ARG A 85 2.58 -2.19 23.17
C ARG A 85 1.23 -2.80 23.50
N ALA A 86 1.16 -3.80 24.36
CA ALA A 86 -0.08 -4.47 24.72
C ALA A 86 -0.95 -3.58 25.61
N ARG A 87 -2.17 -3.26 25.16
CA ARG A 87 -3.06 -2.33 25.89
C ARG A 87 -3.61 -2.88 27.19
N ASN A 88 -3.77 -4.21 27.32
CA ASN A 88 -4.39 -4.87 28.48
C ASN A 88 -3.46 -5.92 29.12
N GLY A 89 -2.14 -5.74 29.01
CA GLY A 89 -1.15 -6.66 29.60
C GLY A 89 -0.96 -7.98 28.84
N ALA A 90 -1.81 -8.31 27.85
CA ALA A 90 -1.66 -9.50 27.03
C ALA A 90 -1.41 -9.13 25.56
N ILE A 91 -0.47 -9.82 24.93
CA ILE A 91 -0.19 -9.68 23.50
C ILE A 91 -1.30 -10.40 22.73
N THR A 92 -2.12 -9.64 22.00
CA THR A 92 -3.16 -10.24 21.14
C THR A 92 -2.59 -10.71 19.82
N VAL A 93 -2.95 -11.93 19.40
CA VAL A 93 -2.57 -12.49 18.09
C VAL A 93 -3.82 -12.96 17.36
N GLU A 94 -4.00 -12.44 16.16
CA GLU A 94 -5.15 -12.70 15.30
C GLU A 94 -4.71 -13.12 13.90
N PRO A 95 -5.55 -13.83 13.12
CA PRO A 95 -5.29 -14.07 11.71
C PRO A 95 -5.17 -12.75 10.93
N MET A 96 -4.53 -12.80 9.76
CA MET A 96 -4.47 -11.66 8.85
C MET A 96 -5.88 -11.19 8.46
N GLY A 97 -6.07 -9.87 8.38
CA GLY A 97 -7.30 -9.24 7.89
C GLY A 97 -7.46 -9.35 6.37
N ASN A 98 -8.65 -9.00 5.88
CA ASN A 98 -9.01 -8.98 4.46
C ASN A 98 -8.88 -10.32 3.74
N MET A 99 -8.74 -11.41 4.47
CA MET A 99 -8.64 -12.77 3.93
C MET A 99 -9.51 -13.73 4.77
N PRO A 100 -10.20 -14.69 4.16
CA PRO A 100 -10.96 -15.69 4.89
C PRO A 100 -10.08 -16.51 5.83
N VAL A 101 -10.58 -16.80 7.03
CA VAL A 101 -9.87 -17.64 7.99
C VAL A 101 -10.18 -19.10 7.69
N ILE A 102 -9.13 -19.92 7.57
CA ILE A 102 -9.26 -21.39 7.42
C ILE A 102 -9.36 -22.03 8.80
N LYS A 103 -8.37 -21.78 9.67
CA LYS A 103 -8.34 -22.26 11.06
C LYS A 103 -7.38 -21.36 11.88
N ASP A 104 -7.82 -20.93 13.04
CA ASP A 104 -7.07 -20.08 13.98
C ASP A 104 -6.35 -18.91 13.30
N LEU A 105 -5.01 -18.97 13.18
CA LEU A 105 -4.15 -17.94 12.57
C LEU A 105 -3.89 -18.19 11.08
N VAL A 106 -4.46 -19.23 10.49
CA VAL A 106 -4.27 -19.58 9.08
C VAL A 106 -5.38 -19.01 8.24
N THR A 107 -5.01 -18.18 7.25
CA THR A 107 -5.93 -17.55 6.29
C THR A 107 -5.82 -18.15 4.90
N ASP A 108 -6.87 -18.04 4.10
CA ASP A 108 -6.87 -18.40 2.68
C ASP A 108 -6.26 -17.29 1.84
N MET A 109 -4.97 -17.42 1.59
CA MET A 109 -4.25 -16.49 0.74
C MET A 109 -4.60 -16.65 -0.75
N GLU A 110 -5.08 -17.83 -1.16
CA GLU A 110 -5.47 -18.08 -2.55
C GLU A 110 -6.71 -17.29 -2.95
N ALA A 111 -7.70 -17.26 -2.06
CA ALA A 111 -8.99 -16.59 -2.32
C ALA A 111 -8.85 -15.08 -2.59
N VAL A 112 -7.88 -14.41 -1.99
CA VAL A 112 -7.71 -12.96 -2.12
C VAL A 112 -6.34 -12.59 -2.67
N HIS A 113 -5.26 -12.89 -1.95
CA HIS A 113 -3.92 -12.40 -2.27
C HIS A 113 -3.41 -12.91 -3.62
N TRP A 114 -3.33 -14.23 -3.81
CA TRP A 114 -2.77 -14.81 -5.02
C TRP A 114 -3.66 -14.62 -6.24
N LYS A 115 -4.99 -14.65 -6.06
CA LYS A 115 -5.94 -14.31 -7.14
C LYS A 115 -5.67 -12.92 -7.70
N LYS A 116 -5.49 -11.92 -6.82
CA LYS A 116 -5.22 -10.53 -7.22
C LYS A 116 -3.81 -10.34 -7.80
N VAL A 117 -2.82 -11.04 -7.27
CA VAL A 117 -1.46 -11.03 -7.84
C VAL A 117 -1.46 -11.59 -9.26
N ARG A 118 -2.16 -12.69 -9.54
CA ARG A 118 -2.27 -13.24 -10.89
C ARG A 118 -3.04 -12.33 -11.85
N ARG A 119 -4.01 -11.55 -11.36
CA ARG A 119 -4.79 -10.58 -12.14
C ARG A 119 -3.90 -9.56 -12.86
N VAL A 120 -2.78 -9.17 -12.28
CA VAL A 120 -1.86 -8.16 -12.83
C VAL A 120 -0.79 -8.73 -13.76
N VAL A 121 -0.93 -9.98 -14.21
CA VAL A 121 0.03 -10.65 -15.11
C VAL A 121 1.46 -10.55 -14.58
N PRO A 122 1.81 -11.27 -13.49
CA PRO A 122 3.05 -11.05 -12.73
C PRO A 122 4.27 -11.74 -13.35
N TRP A 123 4.45 -11.60 -14.66
CA TRP A 123 5.61 -12.07 -15.43
C TRP A 123 5.95 -11.10 -16.55
N LEU A 124 7.20 -11.18 -17.03
CA LEU A 124 7.70 -10.35 -18.11
C LEU A 124 6.99 -10.71 -19.43
N LEU A 125 6.58 -9.69 -20.16
CA LEU A 125 6.12 -9.79 -21.56
C LEU A 125 7.12 -8.99 -22.40
N PRO A 126 8.18 -9.64 -22.94
CA PRO A 126 9.26 -8.92 -23.59
C PRO A 126 8.80 -8.25 -24.88
N ALA A 127 9.32 -7.05 -25.14
CA ALA A 127 9.10 -6.37 -26.42
C ALA A 127 9.79 -7.09 -27.58
N GLU A 128 10.99 -7.60 -27.31
CA GLU A 128 11.83 -8.37 -28.26
C GLU A 128 12.47 -9.53 -27.51
N GLU A 129 12.55 -10.69 -28.14
CA GLU A 129 13.31 -11.81 -27.61
C GLU A 129 14.81 -11.62 -27.92
N PRO A 130 15.69 -11.92 -26.97
CA PRO A 130 17.12 -11.85 -27.25
C PRO A 130 17.48 -12.88 -28.33
N PRO A 131 18.50 -12.63 -29.18
CA PRO A 131 19.00 -13.61 -30.13
C PRO A 131 19.36 -14.93 -29.45
N GLU A 132 19.25 -16.04 -30.16
CA GLU A 132 19.53 -17.37 -29.63
C GLU A 132 20.94 -17.44 -28.99
N GLY A 133 21.00 -17.87 -27.74
CA GLY A 133 22.24 -17.95 -26.96
C GLY A 133 22.70 -16.63 -26.35
N GLN A 134 21.93 -15.57 -26.45
CA GLN A 134 22.22 -14.28 -25.82
C GLN A 134 21.23 -13.97 -24.68
N GLU A 135 21.59 -13.01 -23.82
CA GLU A 135 20.80 -12.54 -22.70
C GLU A 135 20.42 -11.06 -22.87
N TYR A 136 19.39 -10.60 -22.15
CA TYR A 136 19.09 -9.18 -22.06
C TYR A 136 20.21 -8.45 -21.30
N ILE A 137 20.79 -7.45 -21.92
CA ILE A 137 21.74 -6.54 -21.27
C ILE A 137 20.96 -5.29 -20.86
N VAL A 138 20.77 -5.12 -19.55
CA VAL A 138 20.03 -4.00 -19.00
C VAL A 138 20.99 -3.16 -18.16
N PRO A 139 21.09 -1.84 -18.41
CA PRO A 139 21.88 -0.95 -17.56
C PRO A 139 21.42 -1.01 -16.09
N ALA A 140 22.37 -0.96 -15.16
CA ALA A 140 22.07 -1.01 -13.72
C ALA A 140 21.07 0.09 -13.31
N GLU A 141 21.24 1.27 -13.85
CA GLU A 141 20.42 2.45 -13.59
C GLU A 141 18.95 2.21 -13.97
N ALA A 142 18.69 1.53 -15.07
CA ALA A 142 17.33 1.19 -15.51
C ALA A 142 16.63 0.18 -14.59
N MET A 143 17.39 -0.62 -13.83
CA MET A 143 16.86 -1.58 -12.86
C MET A 143 16.65 -0.98 -11.48
N LEU A 144 17.25 0.15 -11.15
CA LEU A 144 17.10 0.82 -9.85
C LEU A 144 15.63 1.13 -9.55
N ASP A 145 14.89 1.57 -10.57
CA ASP A 145 13.47 1.92 -10.45
C ASP A 145 12.58 0.76 -9.94
N VAL A 146 12.93 -0.47 -10.25
CA VAL A 146 12.14 -1.65 -9.86
C VAL A 146 12.73 -2.43 -8.68
N THR A 147 13.94 -2.09 -8.22
CA THR A 147 14.65 -2.82 -7.16
C THR A 147 13.83 -2.93 -5.89
N GLN A 148 13.22 -1.84 -5.45
CA GLN A 148 12.38 -1.82 -4.25
C GLN A 148 11.15 -2.74 -4.39
N ALA A 149 10.48 -2.74 -5.56
CA ALA A 149 9.36 -3.63 -5.83
C ALA A 149 9.77 -5.10 -5.90
N MET A 150 11.01 -5.39 -6.33
CA MET A 150 11.57 -6.74 -6.39
C MET A 150 11.79 -7.38 -5.02
N ALA A 151 11.98 -6.59 -3.97
CA ALA A 151 12.13 -7.07 -2.60
C ALA A 151 10.87 -7.74 -2.02
N CYS A 152 9.74 -7.67 -2.72
CA CYS A 152 8.47 -8.24 -2.27
C CYS A 152 8.53 -9.76 -2.14
N ILE A 153 8.27 -10.28 -0.92
CA ILE A 153 8.19 -11.71 -0.61
C ILE A 153 6.77 -12.29 -0.63
N HIS A 154 5.80 -11.53 -1.10
CA HIS A 154 4.39 -11.93 -1.21
C HIS A 154 3.75 -12.45 0.09
N CYS A 155 4.15 -11.91 1.24
CA CYS A 155 3.67 -12.34 2.56
C CYS A 155 2.20 -11.96 2.86
N GLY A 156 1.58 -11.05 2.10
CA GLY A 156 0.20 -10.61 2.31
C GLY A 156 -0.03 -9.65 3.48
N VAL A 157 1.00 -9.27 4.25
CA VAL A 157 0.88 -8.38 5.42
C VAL A 157 0.32 -7.00 5.04
N CYS A 158 0.70 -6.45 3.88
CA CYS A 158 0.16 -5.21 3.35
C CYS A 158 -1.33 -5.34 2.91
N VAL A 159 -1.73 -6.51 2.41
CA VAL A 159 -3.13 -6.83 2.08
C VAL A 159 -3.96 -6.87 3.35
N SER A 160 -3.44 -7.52 4.40
CA SER A 160 -4.05 -7.59 5.72
C SER A 160 -4.28 -6.22 6.37
N ALA A 161 -3.40 -5.26 6.12
CA ALA A 161 -3.47 -3.91 6.70
C ALA A 161 -4.22 -2.90 5.82
N CYS A 162 -4.67 -3.28 4.63
CA CYS A 162 -5.23 -2.35 3.65
C CYS A 162 -6.65 -1.91 4.02
N LEU A 163 -6.84 -0.63 4.32
CA LEU A 163 -8.14 -0.05 4.64
C LEU A 163 -9.07 0.01 3.42
N SER A 164 -8.52 0.21 2.22
CA SER A 164 -9.32 0.19 0.99
C SER A 164 -9.93 -1.20 0.75
N LEU A 165 -9.17 -2.29 0.99
CA LEU A 165 -9.68 -3.66 0.88
C LEU A 165 -10.73 -4.02 1.95
N GLU A 166 -10.67 -3.39 3.12
CA GLU A 166 -11.67 -3.58 4.17
C GLU A 166 -13.04 -3.01 3.76
N VAL A 167 -13.03 -1.92 2.98
CA VAL A 167 -14.25 -1.24 2.48
C VAL A 167 -14.70 -1.81 1.15
N ASP A 168 -13.76 -2.08 0.25
CA ASP A 168 -14.00 -2.65 -1.08
C ASP A 168 -13.14 -3.89 -1.30
N PRO A 169 -13.70 -5.09 -1.11
CA PRO A 169 -13.00 -6.35 -1.34
C PRO A 169 -12.55 -6.58 -2.79
N ASP A 170 -13.13 -5.87 -3.76
CA ASP A 170 -12.79 -6.01 -5.18
C ASP A 170 -11.54 -5.18 -5.56
N PHE A 171 -11.15 -4.20 -4.75
CA PHE A 171 -9.90 -3.46 -4.97
C PHE A 171 -8.71 -4.40 -5.24
N ILE A 172 -7.94 -4.15 -6.30
CA ILE A 172 -6.78 -4.99 -6.70
C ILE A 172 -5.79 -5.17 -5.54
N GLY A 173 -5.58 -4.14 -4.74
CA GLY A 173 -4.80 -4.21 -3.51
C GLY A 173 -3.31 -3.94 -3.66
N PRO A 174 -2.65 -3.63 -2.53
CA PRO A 174 -1.28 -3.10 -2.52
C PRO A 174 -0.22 -4.08 -3.00
N ALA A 175 -0.33 -5.37 -2.68
CA ALA A 175 0.66 -6.37 -3.08
C ALA A 175 0.65 -6.61 -4.59
N ALA A 176 -0.55 -6.73 -5.19
CA ALA A 176 -0.72 -6.95 -6.61
C ALA A 176 -0.29 -5.72 -7.41
N LEU A 177 -0.64 -4.52 -6.97
CA LEU A 177 -0.24 -3.28 -7.65
C LEU A 177 1.26 -3.02 -7.55
N ALA A 178 1.90 -3.29 -6.40
CA ALA A 178 3.36 -3.23 -6.31
C ALA A 178 4.02 -4.26 -7.25
N LYS A 179 3.41 -5.45 -7.40
CA LYS A 179 3.88 -6.45 -8.37
C LYS A 179 3.67 -6.00 -9.81
N ALA A 180 2.57 -5.32 -10.12
CA ALA A 180 2.35 -4.72 -11.44
C ALA A 180 3.44 -3.70 -11.78
N TYR A 181 3.78 -2.81 -10.84
CA TYR A 181 4.84 -1.83 -11.05
C TYR A 181 6.19 -2.48 -11.34
N ARG A 182 6.51 -3.63 -10.72
CA ARG A 182 7.72 -4.40 -11.01
C ARG A 182 7.92 -4.63 -12.52
N PHE A 183 6.84 -4.83 -13.27
CA PHE A 183 6.89 -5.05 -14.72
C PHE A 183 6.67 -3.76 -15.52
N VAL A 184 5.81 -2.88 -15.07
CA VAL A 184 5.64 -1.55 -15.70
C VAL A 184 6.94 -0.74 -15.65
N GLY A 185 7.75 -0.86 -14.61
CA GLY A 185 9.06 -0.21 -14.51
C GLY A 185 10.21 -0.98 -15.20
N ASP A 186 10.01 -2.23 -15.61
CA ASP A 186 11.07 -3.04 -16.21
C ASP A 186 11.30 -2.67 -17.68
N PRO A 187 12.48 -2.21 -18.08
CA PRO A 187 12.74 -1.78 -19.46
C PRO A 187 12.61 -2.89 -20.50
N ARG A 188 12.60 -4.15 -20.09
CA ARG A 188 12.44 -5.31 -20.97
C ARG A 188 10.98 -5.62 -21.30
N ASP A 189 10.03 -5.11 -20.50
CA ASP A 189 8.60 -5.35 -20.73
C ASP A 189 8.10 -4.50 -21.89
N GLY A 190 7.38 -5.11 -22.84
CA GLY A 190 6.83 -4.44 -24.02
C GLY A 190 5.40 -3.95 -23.85
N GLU A 191 4.72 -4.31 -22.73
CA GLU A 191 3.30 -4.10 -22.55
C GLU A 191 2.99 -2.99 -21.52
N HIS A 192 3.87 -2.01 -21.35
CA HIS A 192 3.74 -0.95 -20.34
C HIS A 192 2.41 -0.22 -20.45
N GLU A 193 2.05 0.25 -21.66
CA GLU A 193 0.82 1.00 -21.89
C GLU A 193 -0.42 0.12 -21.65
N ALA A 194 -0.43 -1.10 -22.19
CA ALA A 194 -1.55 -2.03 -22.02
C ALA A 194 -1.80 -2.38 -20.55
N ARG A 195 -0.72 -2.62 -19.78
CA ARG A 195 -0.79 -2.85 -18.33
C ARG A 195 -1.35 -1.65 -17.59
N LEU A 196 -0.84 -0.45 -17.89
CA LEU A 196 -1.28 0.78 -17.23
C LEU A 196 -2.72 1.10 -17.56
N LYS A 197 -3.13 0.90 -18.81
CA LYS A 197 -4.51 1.11 -19.24
C LYS A 197 -5.47 0.16 -18.52
N ASP A 198 -5.15 -1.14 -18.48
CA ASP A 198 -5.93 -2.15 -17.76
C ASP A 198 -6.11 -1.78 -16.27
N LEU A 199 -5.05 -1.32 -15.60
CA LEU A 199 -5.08 -0.95 -14.18
C LEU A 199 -5.76 0.40 -13.90
N ALA A 200 -5.70 1.34 -14.84
CA ALA A 200 -6.31 2.67 -14.68
C ALA A 200 -7.79 2.69 -15.05
N GLU A 201 -8.21 1.86 -16.00
CA GLU A 201 -9.61 1.73 -16.42
C GLU A 201 -10.42 0.75 -15.55
N ASP A 202 -9.76 -0.11 -14.77
CA ASP A 202 -10.41 -0.99 -13.80
C ASP A 202 -11.09 -0.15 -12.71
N PRO A 203 -12.40 -0.29 -12.47
CA PRO A 203 -13.11 0.46 -11.42
C PRO A 203 -12.57 0.21 -10.02
N HIS A 204 -11.89 -0.92 -9.78
CA HIS A 204 -11.25 -1.31 -8.52
C HIS A 204 -9.71 -1.31 -8.65
N GLY A 205 -9.18 -0.49 -9.59
CA GLY A 205 -7.79 -0.41 -9.97
C GLY A 205 -6.95 0.55 -9.12
N ILE A 206 -5.97 1.18 -9.79
CA ILE A 206 -4.98 2.02 -9.10
C ILE A 206 -5.58 3.21 -8.34
N TYR A 207 -6.77 3.70 -8.72
CA TYR A 207 -7.38 4.87 -8.09
C TYR A 207 -8.19 4.57 -6.82
N ASP A 208 -8.44 3.31 -6.48
CA ASP A 208 -9.11 2.94 -5.22
C ASP A 208 -8.19 2.99 -4.00
N CYS A 209 -6.89 3.20 -4.20
CA CYS A 209 -5.97 3.45 -3.10
C CYS A 209 -6.24 4.81 -2.43
N THR A 210 -6.51 4.81 -1.12
CA THR A 210 -6.81 6.01 -0.32
C THR A 210 -5.58 6.68 0.29
N HIS A 211 -4.37 6.27 -0.08
CA HIS A 211 -3.09 6.80 0.42
C HIS A 211 -2.94 6.79 1.96
N CYS A 212 -3.48 5.76 2.62
CA CYS A 212 -3.46 5.68 4.09
C CYS A 212 -2.11 5.28 4.70
N PHE A 213 -1.10 4.95 3.91
CA PHE A 213 0.25 4.48 4.29
C PHE A 213 0.30 3.16 5.08
N ALA A 214 -0.81 2.57 5.49
CA ALA A 214 -0.82 1.36 6.30
C ALA A 214 0.02 0.20 5.69
N CYS A 215 -0.03 0.03 4.37
CA CYS A 215 0.76 -0.99 3.67
C CYS A 215 2.27 -0.71 3.65
N VAL A 216 2.67 0.56 3.74
CA VAL A 216 4.09 0.98 3.84
C VAL A 216 4.61 0.66 5.24
N GLU A 217 3.87 1.07 6.27
CA GLU A 217 4.27 0.91 7.67
C GLU A 217 4.44 -0.54 8.12
N VAL A 218 3.68 -1.47 7.53
CA VAL A 218 3.71 -2.89 7.91
C VAL A 218 4.61 -3.75 7.04
N CYS A 219 5.20 -3.19 5.97
CA CYS A 219 5.98 -3.97 5.03
C CYS A 219 7.31 -4.43 5.64
N PRO A 220 7.56 -5.75 5.80
CA PRO A 220 8.80 -6.23 6.42
C PRO A 220 10.01 -6.17 5.47
N LYS A 221 9.83 -5.66 4.24
CA LYS A 221 10.84 -5.60 3.17
C LYS A 221 10.93 -4.22 2.52
N ASP A 222 10.33 -3.21 3.13
CA ASP A 222 10.38 -1.80 2.68
C ASP A 222 10.02 -1.60 1.19
N VAL A 223 9.09 -2.44 0.68
CA VAL A 223 8.61 -2.36 -0.71
C VAL A 223 7.85 -1.06 -0.98
N ALA A 224 7.35 -0.42 0.08
CA ALA A 224 6.51 0.78 0.02
C ALA A 224 5.37 0.65 -1.03
N PRO A 225 4.42 -0.30 -0.85
CA PRO A 225 3.44 -0.61 -1.90
C PRO A 225 2.61 0.60 -2.35
N MET A 226 2.30 1.53 -1.46
CA MET A 226 1.58 2.75 -1.81
C MET A 226 2.38 3.63 -2.79
N ASP A 227 3.70 3.75 -2.60
CA ASP A 227 4.56 4.54 -3.49
C ASP A 227 4.59 3.90 -4.88
N GLN A 228 4.59 2.56 -4.97
CA GLN A 228 4.51 1.86 -6.26
C GLN A 228 3.16 2.14 -6.97
N ILE A 229 2.06 2.26 -6.22
CA ILE A 229 0.75 2.65 -6.77
C ILE A 229 0.79 4.09 -7.29
N MET A 230 1.43 5.01 -6.58
CA MET A 230 1.59 6.40 -7.02
C MET A 230 2.44 6.50 -8.30
N ARG A 231 3.47 5.67 -8.43
CA ARG A 231 4.27 5.56 -9.65
C ARG A 231 3.43 5.04 -10.83
N LEU A 232 2.58 4.02 -10.62
CA LEU A 232 1.64 3.55 -11.64
C LEU A 232 0.71 4.67 -12.12
N ARG A 233 0.09 5.43 -11.19
CA ARG A 233 -0.78 6.57 -11.53
C ARG A 233 -0.05 7.63 -12.36
N ARG A 234 1.15 8.01 -11.92
CA ARG A 234 1.95 9.01 -12.60
C ARG A 234 2.33 8.57 -14.01
N ARG A 235 2.84 7.34 -14.18
CA ARG A 235 3.20 6.81 -15.49
C ARG A 235 1.99 6.69 -16.41
N ALA A 236 0.85 6.21 -15.90
CA ALA A 236 -0.39 6.15 -16.69
C ALA A 236 -0.79 7.53 -17.25
N THR A 237 -0.63 8.58 -16.45
CA THR A 237 -1.06 9.93 -16.84
C THR A 237 -0.01 10.68 -17.65
N ASN A 238 1.26 10.68 -17.20
CA ASN A 238 2.31 11.52 -17.80
C ASN A 238 2.91 10.87 -19.05
N ASP A 239 3.20 9.56 -18.99
CA ASP A 239 3.90 8.87 -20.09
C ASP A 239 2.91 8.50 -21.22
N PHE A 240 1.68 8.10 -20.86
CA PHE A 240 0.70 7.58 -21.83
C PHE A 240 -0.58 8.39 -21.94
N GLY A 241 -0.75 9.44 -21.13
CA GLY A 241 -1.96 10.27 -21.14
C GLY A 241 -3.25 9.52 -20.77
N ILE A 242 -3.14 8.36 -20.11
CA ILE A 242 -4.26 7.52 -19.72
C ILE A 242 -4.98 8.19 -18.54
N LYS A 243 -6.28 8.41 -18.72
CA LYS A 243 -7.17 8.95 -17.69
C LYS A 243 -8.17 7.89 -17.30
N ASP A 244 -8.46 7.81 -16.01
CA ASP A 244 -9.40 6.83 -15.48
C ASP A 244 -10.84 7.03 -16.02
N SER A 245 -11.61 5.96 -16.01
CA SER A 245 -13.03 5.99 -16.33
C SER A 245 -13.93 6.24 -15.10
N ASN A 246 -13.37 6.09 -13.88
CA ASN A 246 -14.10 6.16 -12.61
C ASN A 246 -13.98 7.48 -11.83
N ASN A 247 -13.40 8.51 -12.43
CA ASN A 247 -13.13 9.82 -11.82
C ASN A 247 -12.00 9.85 -10.76
N GLY A 248 -11.27 8.77 -10.53
CA GLY A 248 -10.16 8.75 -9.56
C GLY A 248 -9.07 9.74 -9.92
N TYR A 249 -8.66 9.80 -11.18
CA TYR A 249 -7.74 10.82 -11.68
C TYR A 249 -8.30 12.25 -11.49
N GLY A 250 -9.57 12.45 -11.83
CA GLY A 250 -10.23 13.75 -11.65
C GLY A 250 -10.26 14.18 -10.18
N HIS A 251 -10.47 13.23 -9.27
CA HIS A 251 -10.46 13.47 -7.83
C HIS A 251 -9.06 13.85 -7.33
N GLU A 252 -8.02 13.11 -7.71
CA GLU A 252 -6.64 13.38 -7.35
C GLU A 252 -6.18 14.76 -7.85
N LYS A 253 -6.44 15.07 -9.12
CA LYS A 253 -6.16 16.37 -9.72
C LYS A 253 -6.92 17.51 -9.04
N ALA A 254 -8.19 17.30 -8.70
CA ALA A 254 -9.00 18.28 -7.99
C ALA A 254 -8.41 18.56 -6.60
N PHE A 255 -8.01 17.51 -5.89
CA PHE A 255 -7.41 17.59 -4.57
C PHE A 255 -6.12 18.41 -4.62
N ALA A 256 -5.17 18.05 -5.49
CA ALA A 256 -3.90 18.76 -5.69
C ALA A 256 -4.12 20.24 -6.05
N THR A 257 -4.97 20.53 -7.03
CA THR A 257 -5.28 21.91 -7.47
C THR A 257 -5.91 22.77 -6.35
N ILE A 258 -6.76 22.17 -5.51
CA ILE A 258 -7.37 22.87 -4.39
C ILE A 258 -6.31 23.20 -3.34
N ILE A 259 -5.47 22.25 -2.96
CA ILE A 259 -4.38 22.47 -2.00
C ILE A 259 -3.40 23.52 -2.53
N GLU A 260 -2.96 23.41 -3.78
CA GLU A 260 -2.09 24.44 -4.41
C GLU A 260 -2.70 25.84 -4.33
N LYS A 261 -4.00 25.96 -4.58
CA LYS A 261 -4.70 27.27 -4.63
C LYS A 261 -5.02 27.86 -3.27
N TRP A 262 -5.38 27.01 -2.30
CA TRP A 262 -5.92 27.47 -1.00
C TRP A 262 -4.99 27.16 0.18
N GLY A 263 -4.03 26.24 0.01
CA GLY A 263 -3.16 25.72 1.07
C GLY A 263 -3.82 24.66 1.94
N THR A 264 -5.14 24.55 1.87
CA THR A 264 -5.98 23.57 2.59
C THR A 264 -7.07 23.05 1.66
N LEU A 265 -7.67 21.92 2.00
CA LEU A 265 -8.76 21.33 1.22
C LEU A 265 -10.03 22.18 1.33
N HIS A 266 -10.57 22.61 0.20
CA HIS A 266 -11.85 23.27 0.08
C HIS A 266 -12.92 22.25 -0.33
N GLU A 267 -13.56 21.60 0.65
CA GLU A 267 -14.47 20.48 0.44
C GLU A 267 -15.62 20.79 -0.53
N ALA A 268 -16.18 22.00 -0.48
CA ALA A 268 -17.27 22.40 -1.39
C ALA A 268 -16.85 22.45 -2.86
N GLN A 269 -15.55 22.57 -3.17
CA GLN A 269 -15.02 22.54 -4.53
C GLN A 269 -14.55 21.14 -4.96
N LEU A 270 -14.33 20.24 -4.00
CA LEU A 270 -13.75 18.91 -4.31
C LEU A 270 -14.66 18.10 -5.23
N LEU A 271 -15.93 17.90 -4.84
CA LEU A 271 -16.88 17.12 -5.64
C LEU A 271 -17.08 17.69 -7.05
N PRO A 272 -17.43 18.99 -7.25
CA PRO A 272 -17.61 19.54 -8.57
C PRO A 272 -16.36 19.42 -9.46
N ARG A 273 -15.16 19.53 -8.87
CA ARG A 273 -13.91 19.42 -9.61
C ARG A 273 -13.53 17.99 -9.93
N SER A 274 -13.86 17.03 -9.07
CA SER A 274 -13.60 15.62 -9.30
C SER A 274 -14.39 15.05 -10.47
N PHE A 275 -15.63 15.55 -10.68
CA PHE A 275 -16.54 15.10 -11.75
C PHE A 275 -16.39 15.84 -13.07
N GLY A 276 -15.57 16.86 -13.13
CA GLY A 276 -15.30 17.65 -14.32
C GLY A 276 -14.05 18.51 -14.14
N ASP A 277 -13.63 19.25 -15.15
CA ASP A 277 -12.45 20.16 -15.07
C ASP A 277 -12.65 21.38 -14.14
N GLY A 278 -13.55 21.28 -13.21
CA GLY A 278 -13.74 22.26 -12.11
C GLY A 278 -14.46 23.53 -12.49
N SER A 279 -15.00 23.61 -13.69
CA SER A 279 -15.77 24.78 -14.13
C SER A 279 -17.22 24.39 -14.36
N LEU A 280 -18.06 24.56 -13.31
CA LEU A 280 -19.52 24.63 -13.46
C LEU A 280 -19.94 25.68 -14.51
N VAL A 281 -19.06 26.64 -14.78
CA VAL A 281 -19.29 27.76 -15.71
C VAL A 281 -19.02 27.37 -17.17
N LYS A 282 -18.24 26.32 -17.43
CA LYS A 282 -17.84 25.91 -18.80
C LYS A 282 -18.57 24.68 -19.35
N GLY A 283 -19.58 24.17 -18.66
CA GLY A 283 -20.40 23.04 -19.14
C GLY A 283 -19.65 21.70 -19.35
N GLN A 284 -18.52 21.51 -18.71
CA GLN A 284 -17.66 20.34 -18.89
C GLN A 284 -17.87 19.24 -17.82
N LEU A 285 -19.09 19.13 -17.28
CA LEU A 285 -19.44 17.97 -16.48
C LEU A 285 -19.47 16.74 -17.38
N ARG A 286 -18.65 15.73 -17.06
CA ARG A 286 -18.77 14.41 -17.71
C ARG A 286 -20.16 13.85 -17.44
N PRO A 287 -20.80 13.14 -18.40
CA PRO A 287 -22.14 12.56 -18.19
C PRO A 287 -22.22 11.65 -16.95
N SER A 288 -21.16 10.87 -16.69
CA SER A 288 -21.02 10.05 -15.46
C SER A 288 -20.90 10.89 -14.19
N GLY A 289 -20.25 12.04 -14.25
CA GLY A 289 -20.07 12.94 -13.12
C GLY A 289 -21.36 13.64 -12.68
N ALA A 290 -22.26 13.96 -13.61
CA ALA A 290 -23.57 14.53 -13.30
C ALA A 290 -24.42 13.54 -12.46
N LYS A 291 -24.41 12.25 -12.82
CA LYS A 291 -25.08 11.19 -12.07
C LYS A 291 -24.51 11.05 -10.67
N GLN A 292 -23.20 10.95 -10.54
CA GLN A 292 -22.53 10.84 -9.23
C GLN A 292 -22.72 12.08 -8.34
N LEU A 293 -22.75 13.27 -8.95
CA LEU A 293 -23.06 14.51 -8.20
C LEU A 293 -24.49 14.47 -7.63
N THR A 294 -25.47 14.01 -8.41
CA THR A 294 -26.85 13.86 -7.93
C THR A 294 -26.98 12.78 -6.85
N GLU A 295 -26.28 11.67 -6.97
CA GLU A 295 -26.21 10.60 -5.96
C GLU A 295 -25.53 11.06 -4.66
N SER A 296 -24.58 12.00 -4.74
CA SER A 296 -23.87 12.57 -3.58
C SER A 296 -24.68 13.65 -2.83
N LEU A 297 -25.71 14.24 -3.47
CA LEU A 297 -26.54 15.30 -2.87
C LEU A 297 -27.17 14.93 -1.52
N PRO A 298 -27.76 13.73 -1.33
CA PRO A 298 -28.33 13.36 -0.03
C PRO A 298 -27.29 13.34 1.10
N THR A 299 -26.07 12.86 0.79
CA THR A 299 -24.96 12.81 1.74
C THR A 299 -24.44 14.20 2.08
N ALA A 300 -24.30 15.08 1.09
CA ALA A 300 -23.94 16.48 1.27
C ALA A 300 -24.97 17.22 2.14
N MET A 301 -26.26 17.01 1.88
CA MET A 301 -27.35 17.59 2.70
C MET A 301 -27.30 17.09 4.14
N ARG A 302 -27.10 15.80 4.38
CA ARG A 302 -26.90 15.26 5.74
C ARG A 302 -25.71 15.90 6.43
N GLY A 303 -24.58 16.12 5.74
CA GLY A 303 -23.40 16.80 6.26
C GLY A 303 -23.70 18.23 6.72
N VAL A 304 -24.50 18.97 5.95
CA VAL A 304 -24.95 20.30 6.32
C VAL A 304 -25.95 20.26 7.50
N MET A 305 -26.94 19.39 7.45
CA MET A 305 -27.96 19.25 8.51
C MET A 305 -27.38 18.78 9.85
N SER A 306 -26.35 17.92 9.82
CA SER A 306 -25.63 17.45 11.02
C SER A 306 -24.62 18.47 11.57
N GLY A 307 -24.46 19.62 10.92
CA GLY A 307 -23.49 20.65 11.34
C GLY A 307 -22.04 20.33 11.04
N LYS A 308 -21.74 19.19 10.36
CA LYS A 308 -20.39 18.82 9.96
C LYS A 308 -19.84 19.75 8.89
N VAL A 309 -20.70 20.22 7.98
CA VAL A 309 -20.35 21.18 6.93
C VAL A 309 -21.06 22.49 7.21
N SER A 310 -20.29 23.55 7.51
CA SER A 310 -20.84 24.89 7.65
C SER A 310 -20.99 25.56 6.28
N PRO A 311 -22.19 25.95 5.84
CA PRO A 311 -22.39 26.61 4.55
C PRO A 311 -21.57 27.92 4.41
N ARG A 312 -21.39 28.65 5.51
CA ARG A 312 -20.52 29.86 5.52
C ARG A 312 -19.07 29.54 5.28
N LYS A 313 -18.52 28.50 5.92
CA LYS A 313 -17.14 28.05 5.69
C LYS A 313 -16.96 27.45 4.31
N ALA A 314 -17.97 26.80 3.76
CA ALA A 314 -17.94 26.28 2.40
C ALA A 314 -17.90 27.40 1.34
N LEU A 315 -18.54 28.55 1.58
CA LEU A 315 -18.50 29.70 0.66
C LEU A 315 -17.29 30.62 0.90
N LEU A 316 -16.91 30.83 2.16
CA LEU A 316 -15.84 31.75 2.59
C LEU A 316 -14.64 30.96 3.14
N HIS A 317 -14.12 30.00 2.37
CA HIS A 317 -12.97 29.21 2.78
C HIS A 317 -11.72 30.09 2.87
N PRO A 318 -11.09 30.25 4.04
CA PRO A 318 -9.89 31.06 4.19
C PRO A 318 -8.71 30.39 3.52
N LYS A 319 -7.83 31.19 2.87
CA LYS A 319 -6.55 30.69 2.40
C LYS A 319 -5.59 30.57 3.57
N LEU A 320 -4.69 29.58 3.48
CA LEU A 320 -3.62 29.46 4.44
C LEU A 320 -2.73 30.72 4.41
N PRO A 321 -2.29 31.27 5.56
CA PRO A 321 -1.43 32.46 5.59
C PRO A 321 -0.23 32.36 4.66
N ASP A 322 0.45 31.22 4.63
CA ASP A 322 1.65 30.98 3.83
C ASP A 322 1.38 30.23 2.51
N GLN A 323 0.21 30.40 1.93
CA GLN A 323 -0.19 29.75 0.69
C GLN A 323 0.81 30.00 -0.49
N LYS A 324 1.55 31.12 -0.47
CA LYS A 324 2.62 31.37 -1.45
C LYS A 324 3.75 30.33 -1.37
N GLN A 325 4.09 29.85 -0.17
CA GLN A 325 5.09 28.79 0.02
C GLN A 325 4.58 27.45 -0.50
N VAL A 326 3.33 27.13 -0.23
CA VAL A 326 2.68 25.91 -0.78
C VAL A 326 2.78 25.91 -2.31
N ARG A 327 2.41 27.02 -2.97
CA ARG A 327 2.55 27.15 -4.44
C ARG A 327 3.98 27.01 -4.93
N ARG A 328 4.95 27.51 -4.16
CA ARG A 328 6.36 27.34 -4.52
C ARG A 328 6.79 25.90 -4.49
N ILE A 329 6.36 25.13 -3.48
CA ILE A 329 6.60 23.67 -3.38
C ILE A 329 6.02 22.96 -4.61
N PHE A 330 4.75 23.22 -4.97
CA PHE A 330 4.15 22.61 -6.16
C PHE A 330 4.94 22.90 -7.42
N ARG A 331 5.32 24.15 -7.67
CA ARG A 331 6.12 24.53 -8.84
C ARG A 331 7.51 23.89 -8.86
N GLU A 332 8.13 23.80 -7.71
CA GLU A 332 9.43 23.13 -7.58
C GLU A 332 9.34 21.64 -7.92
N ILE A 333 8.31 20.96 -7.39
CA ILE A 333 8.06 19.56 -7.71
C ILE A 333 7.72 19.37 -9.20
N GLU A 334 6.85 20.23 -9.76
CA GLU A 334 6.49 20.16 -11.19
C GLU A 334 7.69 20.45 -12.12
N SER A 335 8.65 21.26 -11.68
CA SER A 335 9.87 21.56 -12.45
C SER A 335 10.91 20.44 -12.41
N GLN A 336 10.75 19.47 -11.51
CA GLN A 336 11.66 18.33 -11.30
C GLN A 336 11.09 17.06 -11.94
N ASP A 337 10.73 17.12 -13.22
CA ASP A 337 9.92 16.11 -13.95
C ASP A 337 10.33 14.64 -13.75
N GLU A 338 11.57 14.35 -13.40
CA GLU A 338 12.09 13.01 -13.18
C GLU A 338 12.39 12.69 -11.71
N ARG A 339 12.40 13.67 -10.82
CA ARG A 339 12.94 13.57 -9.44
C ARG A 339 11.91 13.26 -8.36
N ILE A 340 10.63 13.09 -8.69
CA ILE A 340 9.57 12.79 -7.70
C ILE A 340 9.66 11.34 -7.20
N GLU A 341 10.58 10.53 -7.71
CA GLU A 341 10.89 9.20 -7.20
C GLU A 341 11.93 9.27 -6.10
N LEU A 342 11.53 9.84 -4.96
CA LEU A 342 12.39 10.11 -3.81
C LEU A 342 13.35 8.97 -3.43
N ASN A 343 12.88 7.73 -3.51
CA ASN A 343 13.70 6.57 -3.14
C ASN A 343 14.79 6.25 -4.17
N LEU A 344 14.55 6.51 -5.45
CA LEU A 344 15.55 6.34 -6.50
C LEU A 344 16.63 7.42 -6.47
N TYR A 345 16.22 8.64 -6.15
CA TYR A 345 17.14 9.75 -6.02
C TYR A 345 18.14 9.53 -4.86
N ILE A 346 17.67 9.06 -3.72
CA ILE A 346 18.53 8.74 -2.57
C ILE A 346 19.52 7.62 -2.92
N ILE A 347 19.07 6.56 -3.60
CA ILE A 347 19.94 5.45 -4.03
C ILE A 347 20.94 5.92 -5.11
N GLY A 348 20.52 6.76 -6.04
CA GLY A 348 21.39 7.32 -7.09
C GLY A 348 22.46 8.29 -6.55
N GLU A 349 22.14 9.09 -5.56
CA GLU A 349 23.12 9.97 -4.88
C GLU A 349 24.14 9.17 -4.09
N MET A 350 23.72 8.13 -3.37
CA MET A 350 24.65 7.25 -2.65
C MET A 350 25.58 6.49 -3.58
N ALA A 351 25.10 6.02 -4.73
CA ALA A 351 25.94 5.37 -5.74
C ALA A 351 26.96 6.33 -6.37
N GLY A 352 26.58 7.61 -6.58
CA GLY A 352 27.48 8.63 -7.11
C GLY A 352 28.54 9.08 -6.10
N GLU A 353 28.22 9.10 -4.80
CA GLU A 353 29.19 9.42 -3.74
C GLU A 353 30.21 8.30 -3.52
N GLU A 354 29.79 7.01 -3.65
CA GLU A 354 30.71 5.87 -3.55
C GLU A 354 31.65 5.79 -4.75
N GLU A 355 31.20 6.12 -5.97
CA GLU A 355 32.08 6.18 -7.15
C GLU A 355 33.07 7.35 -7.07
N GLY A 356 32.65 8.49 -6.54
CA GLY A 356 33.52 9.63 -6.27
C GLY A 356 34.59 9.32 -5.23
N ALA A 357 34.23 8.65 -4.15
CA ALA A 357 35.14 8.25 -3.08
C ALA A 357 36.16 7.20 -3.54
N MET A 358 35.77 6.25 -4.40
CA MET A 358 36.69 5.26 -4.99
C MET A 358 37.65 5.88 -6.03
N ALA A 359 37.20 6.90 -6.77
CA ALA A 359 38.04 7.59 -7.74
C ALA A 359 39.09 8.47 -7.05
N GLU A 360 38.80 9.10 -5.94
CA GLU A 360 39.77 9.91 -5.18
C GLU A 360 40.80 9.03 -4.44
N GLY A 361 40.40 7.85 -3.93
CA GLY A 361 41.29 6.89 -3.26
C GLY A 361 42.30 6.22 -4.19
N SER A 362 42.08 6.21 -5.51
CA SER A 362 43.00 5.60 -6.49
C SER A 362 44.06 6.56 -7.02
N GLN A 363 44.05 7.85 -6.63
CA GLN A 363 45.05 8.82 -7.01
C GLN A 363 46.13 9.10 -5.93
N GLU A 364 45.96 8.53 -4.72
CA GLU A 364 46.93 8.68 -3.60
C GLU A 364 47.71 7.38 -3.26
N ALA A 365 47.68 6.35 -4.13
CA ALA A 365 48.48 5.12 -3.92
C ALA A 365 49.59 4.95 -4.99
#